data_139fda50c5f450ddbc1d83b01c750a6d
#
_entry.id   139fda50c5f450ddbc1d83b01c750a6d
#
_cell.length_a   1.000
_cell.length_b   1.000
_cell.length_c   1.000
_cell.angle_alpha   90.00
_cell.angle_beta   90.00
_cell.angle_gamma   90.00
#
_symmetry.space_group_name_H-M   'P 1'
#
loop_
_entity.id
_entity.type
_entity.pdbx_description
1 polymer ?
#
loop_
_entity_poly.entity_id
_entity_poly.type
_entity_poly.pdbx_seq_one_letter_code
_entity_poly.pdbx_strand_id
1 'polypeptide(L)'
;MNQAEANLVELHGVSFTRGSRQIFDNISLTVPRGKITAIMGPSGIGKTTLLRLIGGQIAPDSGTILFDGENIPAMSRSRLFTVRKRMSMLFQSGALFTDLNVFENVAYPLREHLRLPEPLLHSTVMMKLEAVGLRGAAKLMPSELSGGMARRAALARAIALEPDLIMFDEPFVGQDPITMGVLVKLISELNSALGVTCVVVSHDVPEVLSIADYAYIAADRHIVAQGSPSELHNNQDPRVRQFLDGIADGPVPFRYPAGDYQQDLLFGTGS
;
A
#
# COMPACT_ATOMS: atom_id res chain seq x y z
N MET A 1 17.24 22.81 16.64
CA MET A 1 17.02 22.98 15.21
C MET A 1 16.11 21.86 14.78
N ASN A 2 14.82 22.16 14.54
CA ASN A 2 13.88 21.20 13.96
C ASN A 2 14.38 20.85 12.56
N GLN A 3 14.95 19.66 12.37
CA GLN A 3 15.02 19.07 11.04
C GLN A 3 13.57 18.82 10.64
N ALA A 4 13.05 19.62 9.71
CA ALA A 4 11.82 19.27 9.03
C ALA A 4 12.03 17.84 8.50
N GLU A 5 11.21 16.88 8.95
CA GLU A 5 11.30 15.50 8.54
C GLU A 5 11.18 15.50 7.00
N ALA A 6 12.28 15.16 6.32
CA ALA A 6 12.32 15.20 4.86
C ALA A 6 11.34 14.16 4.32
N ASN A 7 10.45 14.55 3.41
CA ASN A 7 9.54 13.63 2.75
C ASN A 7 10.31 12.67 1.86
N LEU A 8 9.95 11.40 1.88
CA LEU A 8 10.48 10.41 0.95
C LEU A 8 9.69 10.39 -0.36
N VAL A 9 8.36 10.56 -0.26
CA VAL A 9 7.48 10.64 -1.44
C VAL A 9 6.67 11.93 -1.35
N GLU A 10 6.52 12.62 -2.48
CA GLU A 10 5.68 13.80 -2.61
C GLU A 10 4.88 13.74 -3.92
N LEU A 11 3.59 13.96 -3.83
CA LEU A 11 2.70 14.11 -4.97
C LEU A 11 2.21 15.56 -5.00
N HIS A 12 2.32 16.20 -6.16
CA HIS A 12 1.89 17.59 -6.34
C HIS A 12 0.96 17.68 -7.55
N GLY A 13 -0.32 17.98 -7.29
CA GLY A 13 -1.32 18.21 -8.33
C GLY A 13 -1.53 17.03 -9.27
N VAL A 14 -1.44 15.81 -8.78
CA VAL A 14 -1.51 14.60 -9.59
C VAL A 14 -2.93 14.30 -10.03
N SER A 15 -3.15 14.21 -11.36
CA SER A 15 -4.39 13.72 -11.96
C SER A 15 -4.11 12.45 -12.76
N PHE A 16 -5.05 11.53 -12.74
CA PHE A 16 -4.95 10.26 -13.47
C PHE A 16 -6.30 9.73 -13.92
N THR A 17 -6.37 9.34 -15.20
CA THR A 17 -7.55 8.76 -15.85
C THR A 17 -7.23 7.34 -16.32
N ARG A 18 -8.16 6.43 -16.13
CA ARG A 18 -8.06 5.06 -16.64
C ARG A 18 -9.16 4.80 -17.66
N GLY A 19 -8.83 4.78 -18.94
CA GLY A 19 -9.80 4.77 -20.02
C GLY A 19 -10.63 6.07 -20.00
N SER A 20 -11.95 5.99 -19.85
CA SER A 20 -12.83 7.15 -19.71
C SER A 20 -13.06 7.59 -18.26
N ARG A 21 -12.58 6.82 -17.26
CA ARG A 21 -12.84 7.10 -15.85
C ARG A 21 -11.69 7.86 -15.22
N GLN A 22 -11.94 9.08 -14.77
CA GLN A 22 -11.01 9.83 -13.93
C GLN A 22 -10.95 9.19 -12.53
N ILE A 23 -9.74 8.80 -12.11
CA ILE A 23 -9.48 8.16 -10.82
C ILE A 23 -9.05 9.19 -9.79
N PHE A 24 -8.13 10.08 -10.16
CA PHE A 24 -7.65 11.16 -9.31
C PHE A 24 -7.75 12.49 -10.04
N ASP A 25 -8.07 13.52 -9.29
CA ASP A 25 -8.20 14.89 -9.76
C ASP A 25 -7.42 15.82 -8.86
N ASN A 26 -6.26 16.29 -9.33
CA ASN A 26 -5.40 17.28 -8.67
C ASN A 26 -5.06 16.91 -7.21
N ILE A 27 -4.69 15.65 -6.94
CA ILE A 27 -4.34 15.23 -5.59
C ILE A 27 -2.91 15.62 -5.22
N SER A 28 -2.72 16.00 -3.96
CA SER A 28 -1.40 16.27 -3.38
C SER A 28 -1.30 15.57 -2.03
N LEU A 29 -0.18 14.91 -1.78
CA LEU A 29 0.11 14.25 -0.50
C LEU A 29 1.63 14.10 -0.31
N THR A 30 2.03 13.88 0.93
CA THR A 30 3.43 13.63 1.31
C THR A 30 3.55 12.38 2.16
N VAL A 31 4.68 11.70 2.05
CA VAL A 31 5.03 10.53 2.85
C VAL A 31 6.34 10.85 3.58
N PRO A 32 6.28 11.17 4.89
CA PRO A 32 7.48 11.47 5.66
C PRO A 32 8.39 10.25 5.77
N ARG A 33 9.69 10.48 5.69
CA ARG A 33 10.71 9.42 5.78
C ARG A 33 10.68 8.73 7.15
N GLY A 34 10.79 7.40 7.16
CA GLY A 34 10.82 6.59 8.37
C GLY A 34 9.48 6.47 9.09
N LYS A 35 8.38 6.97 8.50
CA LYS A 35 7.04 6.95 9.08
C LYS A 35 6.11 5.97 8.37
N ILE A 36 5.04 5.60 9.04
CA ILE A 36 3.94 4.82 8.46
C ILE A 36 2.84 5.80 8.05
N THR A 37 2.62 5.91 6.74
CA THR A 37 1.55 6.72 6.16
C THR A 37 0.41 5.82 5.69
N ALA A 38 -0.78 6.03 6.22
CA ALA A 38 -2.00 5.34 5.78
C ALA A 38 -2.69 6.10 4.65
N ILE A 39 -3.21 5.39 3.65
CA ILE A 39 -4.08 5.96 2.62
C ILE A 39 -5.35 5.13 2.58
N MET A 40 -6.43 5.71 3.06
CA MET A 40 -7.71 5.05 3.26
C MET A 40 -8.78 5.57 2.30
N GLY A 41 -9.83 4.81 2.15
CA GLY A 41 -10.99 5.20 1.35
C GLY A 41 -11.76 3.98 0.85
N PRO A 42 -12.97 4.18 0.31
CA PRO A 42 -13.82 3.11 -0.19
C PRO A 42 -13.13 2.22 -1.22
N SER A 43 -13.65 0.99 -1.37
CA SER A 43 -13.17 0.10 -2.44
C SER A 43 -13.40 0.72 -3.81
N GLY A 44 -12.42 0.55 -4.72
CA GLY A 44 -12.50 1.09 -6.08
C GLY A 44 -12.16 2.58 -6.23
N ILE A 45 -11.77 3.29 -5.15
CA ILE A 45 -11.36 4.71 -5.22
C ILE A 45 -10.01 4.93 -5.92
N GLY A 46 -9.23 3.87 -6.12
CA GLY A 46 -7.94 3.98 -6.81
C GLY A 46 -6.71 3.77 -5.91
N LYS A 47 -6.82 3.24 -4.69
CA LYS A 47 -5.69 3.05 -3.76
C LYS A 47 -4.53 2.27 -4.39
N THR A 48 -4.78 1.12 -5.01
CA THR A 48 -3.76 0.35 -5.77
C THR A 48 -3.18 1.15 -6.93
N THR A 49 -4.00 1.97 -7.61
CA THR A 49 -3.55 2.85 -8.70
C THR A 49 -2.55 3.88 -8.17
N LEU A 50 -2.79 4.44 -6.99
CA LEU A 50 -1.88 5.38 -6.34
C LEU A 50 -0.53 4.74 -6.04
N LEU A 51 -0.50 3.52 -5.49
CA LEU A 51 0.76 2.79 -5.28
C LEU A 51 1.51 2.54 -6.60
N ARG A 52 0.80 2.23 -7.69
CA ARG A 52 1.40 2.05 -9.01
C ARG A 52 1.97 3.34 -9.60
N LEU A 53 1.33 4.48 -9.33
CA LEU A 53 1.83 5.81 -9.68
C LEU A 53 3.12 6.11 -8.91
N ILE A 54 3.14 5.91 -7.57
CA ILE A 54 4.32 6.08 -6.72
C ILE A 54 5.47 5.15 -7.17
N GLY A 55 5.18 3.88 -7.48
CA GLY A 55 6.17 2.93 -8.00
C GLY A 55 6.60 3.19 -9.46
N GLY A 56 6.07 4.22 -10.11
CA GLY A 56 6.35 4.55 -11.51
C GLY A 56 5.90 3.48 -12.51
N GLN A 57 5.00 2.56 -12.12
CA GLN A 57 4.48 1.52 -13.03
C GLN A 57 3.55 2.09 -14.10
N ILE A 58 2.89 3.18 -13.75
CA ILE A 58 2.05 4.00 -14.65
C ILE A 58 2.43 5.47 -14.46
N ALA A 59 2.26 6.28 -15.49
CA ALA A 59 2.49 7.70 -15.43
C ALA A 59 1.18 8.46 -15.16
N PRO A 60 1.19 9.58 -14.41
CA PRO A 60 0.04 10.45 -14.26
C PRO A 60 -0.24 11.22 -15.56
N ASP A 61 -1.47 11.68 -15.73
CA ASP A 61 -1.85 12.57 -16.85
C ASP A 61 -1.28 13.97 -16.64
N SER A 62 -1.21 14.42 -15.37
CA SER A 62 -0.61 15.70 -14.97
C SER A 62 -0.09 15.65 -13.54
N GLY A 63 0.68 16.66 -13.14
CA GLY A 63 1.31 16.76 -11.83
C GLY A 63 2.68 16.11 -11.78
N THR A 64 3.27 16.09 -10.56
CA THR A 64 4.59 15.53 -10.32
C THR A 64 4.55 14.52 -9.17
N ILE A 65 5.40 13.49 -9.26
CA ILE A 65 5.58 12.49 -8.23
C ILE A 65 7.06 12.42 -7.94
N LEU A 66 7.45 12.88 -6.75
CA LEU A 66 8.84 12.87 -6.32
C LEU A 66 9.09 11.67 -5.41
N PHE A 67 10.20 11.00 -5.62
CA PHE A 67 10.78 10.04 -4.71
C PHE A 67 12.20 10.51 -4.37
N ASP A 68 12.42 10.80 -3.11
CA ASP A 68 13.71 11.32 -2.61
C ASP A 68 14.16 12.57 -3.41
N GLY A 69 13.19 13.46 -3.71
CA GLY A 69 13.40 14.68 -4.49
C GLY A 69 13.48 14.49 -6.01
N GLU A 70 13.49 13.27 -6.52
CA GLU A 70 13.59 13.00 -7.95
C GLU A 70 12.20 12.73 -8.58
N ASN A 71 11.87 13.41 -9.68
CA ASN A 71 10.58 13.27 -10.36
C ASN A 71 10.49 11.95 -11.14
N ILE A 72 9.75 10.98 -10.61
CA ILE A 72 9.56 9.64 -11.18
C ILE A 72 9.08 9.67 -12.63
N PRO A 73 7.99 10.38 -13.01
CA PRO A 73 7.53 10.47 -14.40
C PRO A 73 8.56 10.99 -15.39
N ALA A 74 9.54 11.79 -14.94
CA ALA A 74 10.57 12.38 -15.79
C ALA A 74 11.84 11.53 -15.88
N MET A 75 11.93 10.42 -15.13
CA MET A 75 13.13 9.57 -15.11
C MET A 75 13.32 8.81 -16.41
N SER A 76 14.58 8.63 -16.83
CA SER A 76 14.93 7.64 -17.83
C SER A 76 14.61 6.22 -17.33
N ARG A 77 14.37 5.28 -18.25
CA ARG A 77 14.09 3.88 -17.91
C ARG A 77 15.17 3.26 -17.00
N SER A 78 16.44 3.57 -17.28
CA SER A 78 17.58 3.08 -16.47
C SER A 78 17.56 3.66 -15.06
N ARG A 79 17.30 4.97 -14.91
CA ARG A 79 17.19 5.61 -13.60
C ARG A 79 16.03 5.05 -12.80
N LEU A 80 14.87 4.94 -13.42
CA LEU A 80 13.67 4.36 -12.79
C LEU A 80 13.93 2.92 -12.30
N PHE A 81 14.64 2.10 -13.09
CA PHE A 81 15.01 0.75 -12.66
C PHE A 81 15.89 0.77 -11.40
N THR A 82 16.85 1.69 -11.30
CA THR A 82 17.69 1.86 -10.11
C THR A 82 16.88 2.32 -8.90
N VAL A 83 15.98 3.30 -9.09
CA VAL A 83 15.14 3.83 -8.02
C VAL A 83 14.16 2.76 -7.49
N ARG A 84 13.59 1.94 -8.35
CA ARG A 84 12.69 0.85 -7.97
C ARG A 84 13.33 -0.21 -7.06
N LYS A 85 14.65 -0.37 -7.06
CA LYS A 85 15.35 -1.24 -6.10
C LYS A 85 15.24 -0.74 -4.65
N ARG A 86 14.99 0.56 -4.49
CA ARG A 86 14.79 1.23 -3.20
C ARG A 86 13.31 1.19 -2.76
N MET A 87 12.42 0.65 -3.59
CA MET A 87 10.98 0.53 -3.33
C MET A 87 10.59 -0.94 -3.35
N SER A 88 9.71 -1.32 -2.46
CA SER A 88 9.10 -2.64 -2.47
C SER A 88 7.59 -2.54 -2.40
N MET A 89 6.89 -3.51 -2.97
CA MET A 89 5.43 -3.55 -2.96
C MET A 89 4.95 -4.93 -2.53
N LEU A 90 4.14 -4.96 -1.48
CA LEU A 90 3.42 -6.14 -1.04
C LEU A 90 2.01 -6.08 -1.61
N PHE A 91 1.72 -6.97 -2.55
CA PHE A 91 0.40 -7.11 -3.15
C PHE A 91 -0.55 -7.88 -2.24
N GLN A 92 -1.85 -7.65 -2.37
CA GLN A 92 -2.91 -8.31 -1.62
C GLN A 92 -2.79 -9.86 -1.62
N SER A 93 -2.40 -10.47 -2.75
CA SER A 93 -2.20 -11.92 -2.88
C SER A 93 -0.83 -12.41 -2.37
N GLY A 94 0.06 -11.51 -1.93
CA GLY A 94 1.47 -11.81 -1.65
C GLY A 94 2.32 -12.07 -2.89
N ALA A 95 1.72 -12.48 -4.01
CA ALA A 95 2.35 -12.70 -5.31
C ALA A 95 3.69 -13.49 -5.24
N LEU A 96 3.72 -14.57 -4.46
CA LEU A 96 4.87 -15.48 -4.42
C LEU A 96 5.01 -16.22 -5.75
N PHE A 97 6.24 -16.51 -6.15
CA PHE A 97 6.51 -17.43 -7.25
C PHE A 97 6.11 -18.84 -6.81
N THR A 98 5.16 -19.43 -7.50
CA THR A 98 4.53 -20.72 -7.13
C THR A 98 5.43 -21.92 -7.33
N ASP A 99 6.43 -21.79 -8.18
CA ASP A 99 7.45 -22.80 -8.53
C ASP A 99 8.74 -22.70 -7.70
N LEU A 100 8.82 -21.73 -6.80
CA LEU A 100 9.93 -21.52 -5.87
C LEU A 100 9.48 -21.74 -4.43
N ASN A 101 10.31 -22.41 -3.61
CA ASN A 101 10.06 -22.50 -2.18
C ASN A 101 10.19 -21.14 -1.49
N VAL A 102 9.89 -21.08 -0.19
CA VAL A 102 9.93 -19.84 0.60
C VAL A 102 11.33 -19.22 0.61
N PHE A 103 12.38 -20.05 0.77
CA PHE A 103 13.76 -19.56 0.74
C PHE A 103 14.10 -18.89 -0.60
N GLU A 104 13.81 -19.58 -1.71
CA GLU A 104 14.11 -19.07 -3.05
C GLU A 104 13.26 -17.83 -3.41
N ASN A 105 12.02 -17.75 -2.94
CA ASN A 105 11.21 -16.53 -3.07
C ASN A 105 11.90 -15.32 -2.44
N VAL A 106 12.49 -15.47 -1.24
CA VAL A 106 13.19 -14.37 -0.54
C VAL A 106 14.58 -14.15 -1.15
N ALA A 107 15.26 -15.20 -1.61
CA ALA A 107 16.58 -15.12 -2.24
C ALA A 107 16.53 -14.47 -3.63
N TYR A 108 15.39 -14.58 -4.34
CA TYR A 108 15.25 -14.14 -5.72
C TYR A 108 15.70 -12.70 -5.97
N PRO A 109 15.17 -11.67 -5.26
CA PRO A 109 15.63 -10.30 -5.46
C PRO A 109 17.11 -10.09 -5.11
N LEU A 110 17.66 -10.84 -4.15
CA LEU A 110 19.07 -10.75 -3.79
C LEU A 110 19.95 -11.29 -4.92
N ARG A 111 19.60 -12.45 -5.51
CA ARG A 111 20.32 -13.03 -6.65
C ARG A 111 20.25 -12.15 -7.88
N GLU A 112 19.07 -11.59 -8.18
CA GLU A 112 18.85 -10.75 -9.35
C GLU A 112 19.61 -9.41 -9.29
N HIS A 113 19.73 -8.84 -8.09
CA HIS A 113 20.23 -7.47 -7.95
C HIS A 113 21.59 -7.35 -7.26
N LEU A 114 22.02 -8.38 -6.54
CA LEU A 114 23.27 -8.39 -5.78
C LEU A 114 24.10 -9.62 -6.14
N ARG A 115 25.41 -9.47 -6.16
CA ARG A 115 26.35 -10.57 -6.37
C ARG A 115 26.90 -11.04 -5.02
N LEU A 116 26.05 -11.70 -4.22
CA LEU A 116 26.44 -12.22 -2.91
C LEU A 116 27.03 -13.62 -3.04
N PRO A 117 28.12 -13.95 -2.28
CA PRO A 117 28.52 -15.33 -2.09
C PRO A 117 27.40 -16.15 -1.44
N GLU A 118 27.25 -17.43 -1.84
CA GLU A 118 26.16 -18.30 -1.35
C GLU A 118 26.03 -18.36 0.19
N PRO A 119 27.12 -18.45 0.99
CA PRO A 119 26.97 -18.46 2.44
C PRO A 119 26.37 -17.16 2.99
N LEU A 120 26.70 -16.00 2.39
CA LEU A 120 26.15 -14.72 2.80
C LEU A 120 24.71 -14.57 2.36
N LEU A 121 24.39 -14.99 1.13
CA LEU A 121 23.01 -15.04 0.64
C LEU A 121 22.11 -15.88 1.57
N HIS A 122 22.59 -17.10 1.92
CA HIS A 122 21.86 -17.99 2.81
C HIS A 122 21.59 -17.34 4.17
N SER A 123 22.62 -16.76 4.80
CA SER A 123 22.49 -16.10 6.10
C SER A 123 21.53 -14.91 6.04
N THR A 124 21.61 -14.10 4.97
CA THR A 124 20.71 -12.95 4.75
C THR A 124 19.25 -13.40 4.63
N VAL A 125 18.98 -14.40 3.80
CA VAL A 125 17.63 -14.95 3.63
C VAL A 125 17.09 -15.49 4.95
N MET A 126 17.89 -16.26 5.69
CA MET A 126 17.46 -16.82 6.97
C MET A 126 17.15 -15.75 8.01
N MET A 127 17.94 -14.64 8.03
CA MET A 127 17.64 -13.47 8.88
C MET A 127 16.30 -12.82 8.51
N LYS A 128 16.02 -12.62 7.21
CA LYS A 128 14.74 -12.03 6.76
C LYS A 128 13.55 -12.95 7.08
N LEU A 129 13.74 -14.27 6.96
CA LEU A 129 12.71 -15.25 7.36
C LEU A 129 12.50 -15.30 8.88
N GLU A 130 13.56 -15.14 9.67
CA GLU A 130 13.45 -15.04 11.13
C GLU A 130 12.63 -13.80 11.53
N ALA A 131 12.91 -12.65 10.91
CA ALA A 131 12.19 -11.40 11.18
C ALA A 131 10.68 -11.49 10.99
N VAL A 132 10.20 -12.41 10.13
CA VAL A 132 8.76 -12.65 9.90
C VAL A 132 8.26 -13.96 10.55
N GLY A 133 9.10 -14.64 11.36
CA GLY A 133 8.77 -15.87 12.05
C GLY A 133 8.57 -17.08 11.12
N LEU A 134 9.28 -17.15 10.00
CA LEU A 134 9.16 -18.21 8.99
C LEU A 134 10.47 -18.98 8.73
N ARG A 135 11.50 -18.85 9.59
CA ARG A 135 12.76 -19.56 9.40
C ARG A 135 12.57 -21.09 9.23
N GLY A 136 11.69 -21.68 10.05
CA GLY A 136 11.39 -23.12 9.98
C GLY A 136 10.62 -23.53 8.72
N ALA A 137 10.01 -22.58 7.99
CA ALA A 137 9.25 -22.82 6.76
C ALA A 137 10.04 -22.61 5.47
N ALA A 138 11.37 -22.38 5.57
CA ALA A 138 12.21 -22.00 4.44
C ALA A 138 12.12 -22.96 3.22
N LYS A 139 11.91 -24.26 3.47
CA LYS A 139 11.84 -25.31 2.41
C LYS A 139 10.43 -25.56 1.87
N LEU A 140 9.39 -24.97 2.50
CA LEU A 140 8.02 -25.19 2.07
C LEU A 140 7.74 -24.48 0.74
N MET A 141 6.88 -25.07 -0.06
CA MET A 141 6.35 -24.45 -1.27
C MET A 141 5.17 -23.52 -0.92
N PRO A 142 4.87 -22.50 -1.74
CA PRO A 142 3.74 -21.62 -1.50
C PRO A 142 2.39 -22.34 -1.32
N SER A 143 2.19 -23.49 -1.99
CA SER A 143 1.00 -24.33 -1.85
C SER A 143 0.85 -24.99 -0.48
N GLU A 144 1.92 -25.07 0.30
CA GLU A 144 1.93 -25.67 1.65
C GLU A 144 1.75 -24.61 2.75
N LEU A 145 1.66 -23.32 2.37
CA LEU A 145 1.53 -22.22 3.30
C LEU A 145 0.06 -21.86 3.58
N SER A 146 -0.24 -21.49 4.82
CA SER A 146 -1.47 -20.75 5.10
C SER A 146 -1.43 -19.36 4.46
N GLY A 147 -2.59 -18.72 4.26
CA GLY A 147 -2.65 -17.36 3.70
C GLY A 147 -1.80 -16.34 4.48
N GLY A 148 -1.82 -16.43 5.82
CA GLY A 148 -0.98 -15.59 6.68
C GLY A 148 0.52 -15.89 6.54
N MET A 149 0.91 -17.18 6.42
CA MET A 149 2.30 -17.55 6.16
C MET A 149 2.76 -17.03 4.79
N ALA A 150 1.95 -17.17 3.75
CA ALA A 150 2.26 -16.67 2.41
C ALA A 150 2.50 -15.15 2.41
N ARG A 151 1.68 -14.38 3.14
CA ARG A 151 1.89 -12.92 3.27
C ARG A 151 3.17 -12.58 4.03
N ARG A 152 3.49 -13.30 5.11
CA ARG A 152 4.74 -13.11 5.83
C ARG A 152 5.96 -13.48 4.99
N ALA A 153 5.89 -14.53 4.17
CA ALA A 153 6.94 -14.86 3.22
C ALA A 153 7.12 -13.77 2.15
N ALA A 154 6.02 -13.23 1.63
CA ALA A 154 6.06 -12.10 0.70
C ALA A 154 6.64 -10.83 1.36
N LEU A 155 6.38 -10.61 2.65
CA LEU A 155 6.98 -9.52 3.42
C LEU A 155 8.50 -9.74 3.60
N ALA A 156 8.96 -10.95 3.92
CA ALA A 156 10.38 -11.27 3.98
C ALA A 156 11.09 -10.99 2.64
N ARG A 157 10.45 -11.33 1.51
CA ARG A 157 10.94 -10.99 0.17
C ARG A 157 10.96 -9.49 -0.07
N ALA A 158 9.95 -8.76 0.40
CA ALA A 158 9.84 -7.32 0.23
C ALA A 158 10.95 -6.56 0.94
N ILE A 159 11.41 -7.05 2.11
CA ILE A 159 12.51 -6.45 2.88
C ILE A 159 13.89 -7.00 2.51
N ALA A 160 14.00 -7.90 1.54
CA ALA A 160 15.25 -8.56 1.21
C ALA A 160 16.34 -7.59 0.74
N LEU A 161 15.99 -6.60 -0.09
CA LEU A 161 16.88 -5.57 -0.62
C LEU A 161 17.05 -4.35 0.29
N GLU A 162 16.48 -4.37 1.52
CA GLU A 162 16.49 -3.24 2.45
C GLU A 162 16.00 -1.93 1.80
N PRO A 163 14.75 -1.93 1.29
CA PRO A 163 14.23 -0.76 0.59
C PRO A 163 14.03 0.43 1.52
N ASP A 164 14.07 1.66 0.97
CA ASP A 164 13.71 2.87 1.71
C ASP A 164 12.19 3.01 1.88
N LEU A 165 11.41 2.41 0.96
CA LEU A 165 9.94 2.46 0.93
C LEU A 165 9.35 1.07 0.76
N ILE A 166 8.41 0.71 1.64
CA ILE A 166 7.54 -0.45 1.46
C ILE A 166 6.10 0.03 1.28
N MET A 167 5.48 -0.38 0.19
CA MET A 167 4.08 -0.11 -0.13
C MET A 167 3.25 -1.37 0.10
N PHE A 168 2.22 -1.28 0.94
CA PHE A 168 1.30 -2.38 1.27
C PHE A 168 -0.05 -2.14 0.60
N ASP A 169 -0.45 -3.04 -0.28
CA ASP A 169 -1.74 -3.00 -0.97
C ASP A 169 -2.74 -3.95 -0.29
N GLU A 170 -3.62 -3.40 0.53
CA GLU A 170 -4.66 -4.10 1.27
C GLU A 170 -4.10 -5.32 2.07
N PRO A 171 -3.11 -5.14 2.97
CA PRO A 171 -2.40 -6.25 3.59
C PRO A 171 -3.27 -7.10 4.53
N PHE A 172 -4.38 -6.55 5.04
CA PHE A 172 -5.23 -7.18 6.06
C PHE A 172 -6.39 -7.99 5.48
N VAL A 173 -6.77 -7.75 4.23
CA VAL A 173 -7.94 -8.37 3.59
C VAL A 173 -7.89 -9.89 3.60
N GLY A 174 -8.99 -10.52 4.07
CA GLY A 174 -9.15 -11.97 4.09
C GLY A 174 -8.29 -12.69 5.12
N GLN A 175 -7.81 -11.98 6.15
CA GLN A 175 -7.11 -12.58 7.27
C GLN A 175 -8.07 -12.79 8.44
N ASP A 176 -7.81 -13.84 9.22
CA ASP A 176 -8.44 -13.99 10.53
C ASP A 176 -7.88 -12.94 11.52
N PRO A 177 -8.61 -12.63 12.62
CA PRO A 177 -8.19 -11.58 13.54
C PRO A 177 -6.81 -11.77 14.17
N ILE A 178 -6.37 -13.02 14.40
CA ILE A 178 -5.06 -13.30 14.99
C ILE A 178 -3.96 -13.00 13.97
N THR A 179 -4.11 -13.50 12.74
CA THR A 179 -3.18 -13.26 11.65
C THR A 179 -3.10 -11.77 11.31
N MET A 180 -4.23 -11.07 11.32
CA MET A 180 -4.29 -9.61 11.13
C MET A 180 -3.48 -8.88 12.19
N GLY A 181 -3.68 -9.19 13.48
CA GLY A 181 -2.89 -8.61 14.58
C GLY A 181 -1.38 -8.88 14.43
N VAL A 182 -0.99 -10.06 13.97
CA VAL A 182 0.42 -10.39 13.68
C VAL A 182 0.98 -9.51 12.57
N LEU A 183 0.23 -9.28 11.49
CA LEU A 183 0.68 -8.42 10.38
C LEU A 183 0.80 -6.95 10.79
N VAL A 184 -0.18 -6.43 11.53
CA VAL A 184 -0.14 -5.08 12.11
C VAL A 184 1.14 -4.89 12.93
N LYS A 185 1.39 -5.82 13.85
CA LYS A 185 2.59 -5.81 14.69
C LYS A 185 3.88 -5.87 13.86
N LEU A 186 3.96 -6.78 12.88
CA LEU A 186 5.14 -6.91 12.01
C LEU A 186 5.43 -5.64 11.20
N ILE A 187 4.41 -4.98 10.64
CA ILE A 187 4.60 -3.72 9.91
C ILE A 187 5.19 -2.65 10.83
N SER A 188 4.65 -2.51 12.04
CA SER A 188 5.13 -1.56 13.04
C SER A 188 6.56 -1.86 13.51
N GLU A 189 6.85 -3.14 13.79
CA GLU A 189 8.20 -3.59 14.21
C GLU A 189 9.25 -3.38 13.11
N LEU A 190 8.92 -3.71 11.86
CA LEU A 190 9.82 -3.48 10.73
C LEU A 190 10.09 -2.00 10.50
N ASN A 191 9.07 -1.14 10.58
CA ASN A 191 9.27 0.31 10.51
C ASN A 191 10.20 0.79 11.63
N SER A 192 9.92 0.41 12.88
CA SER A 192 10.69 0.86 14.04
C SER A 192 12.15 0.33 14.04
N ALA A 193 12.33 -0.95 13.67
CA ALA A 193 13.64 -1.59 13.72
C ALA A 193 14.55 -1.21 12.54
N LEU A 194 13.99 -1.03 11.35
CA LEU A 194 14.74 -0.75 10.12
C LEU A 194 14.71 0.72 9.72
N GLY A 195 13.87 1.55 10.34
CA GLY A 195 13.65 2.93 9.93
C GLY A 195 13.04 3.07 8.52
N VAL A 196 12.44 1.99 7.99
CA VAL A 196 11.89 1.94 6.64
C VAL A 196 10.60 2.74 6.57
N THR A 197 10.43 3.53 5.51
CA THR A 197 9.17 4.26 5.27
C THR A 197 8.10 3.29 4.78
N CYS A 198 6.88 3.39 5.32
CA CYS A 198 5.77 2.52 4.94
C CYS A 198 4.59 3.34 4.41
N VAL A 199 4.02 2.90 3.29
CA VAL A 199 2.71 3.36 2.81
C VAL A 199 1.75 2.17 2.87
N VAL A 200 0.68 2.29 3.63
CA VAL A 200 -0.33 1.25 3.79
C VAL A 200 -1.64 1.74 3.19
N VAL A 201 -2.08 1.13 2.10
CA VAL A 201 -3.43 1.37 1.58
C VAL A 201 -4.37 0.30 2.11
N SER A 202 -5.46 0.72 2.76
CA SER A 202 -6.44 -0.20 3.32
C SER A 202 -7.82 0.44 3.47
N HIS A 203 -8.83 -0.39 3.61
CA HIS A 203 -10.15 -0.02 4.09
C HIS A 203 -10.43 -0.55 5.52
N ASP A 204 -9.50 -1.32 6.09
CA ASP A 204 -9.54 -1.79 7.48
C ASP A 204 -9.06 -0.66 8.41
N VAL A 205 -9.99 0.24 8.75
CA VAL A 205 -9.71 1.50 9.43
C VAL A 205 -9.04 1.33 10.81
N PRO A 206 -9.57 0.49 11.74
CA PRO A 206 -9.00 0.34 13.07
C PRO A 206 -7.54 -0.15 13.03
N GLU A 207 -7.27 -1.15 12.20
CA GLU A 207 -5.96 -1.79 12.10
C GLU A 207 -4.91 -0.83 11.56
N VAL A 208 -5.23 -0.14 10.46
CA VAL A 208 -4.26 0.74 9.83
C VAL A 208 -4.00 1.99 10.66
N LEU A 209 -5.03 2.57 11.30
CA LEU A 209 -4.87 3.74 12.17
C LEU A 209 -4.12 3.42 13.46
N SER A 210 -4.14 2.15 13.92
CA SER A 210 -3.40 1.75 15.14
C SER A 210 -1.89 1.83 14.99
N ILE A 211 -1.36 1.83 13.75
CA ILE A 211 0.07 1.86 13.45
C ILE A 211 0.51 3.09 12.64
N ALA A 212 -0.42 3.85 12.08
CA ALA A 212 -0.09 5.00 11.25
C ALA A 212 0.38 6.21 12.08
N ASP A 213 1.44 6.86 11.62
CA ASP A 213 1.86 8.18 12.12
C ASP A 213 1.00 9.29 11.49
N TYR A 214 0.62 9.11 10.23
CA TYR A 214 -0.17 10.07 9.46
C TYR A 214 -1.09 9.33 8.49
N ALA A 215 -2.26 9.91 8.21
CA ALA A 215 -3.21 9.26 7.32
C ALA A 215 -3.93 10.25 6.39
N TYR A 216 -4.30 9.74 5.22
CA TYR A 216 -5.09 10.40 4.19
C TYR A 216 -6.38 9.63 3.96
N ILE A 217 -7.49 10.33 3.80
CA ILE A 217 -8.76 9.75 3.37
C ILE A 217 -9.07 10.26 1.96
N ALA A 218 -9.17 9.32 1.03
CA ALA A 218 -9.53 9.58 -0.36
C ALA A 218 -11.01 9.29 -0.59
N ALA A 219 -11.73 10.24 -1.17
CA ALA A 219 -13.10 10.08 -1.64
C ALA A 219 -13.33 11.00 -2.85
N ASP A 220 -14.27 10.66 -3.71
CA ASP A 220 -14.67 11.49 -4.86
C ASP A 220 -13.49 12.01 -5.69
N ARG A 221 -12.46 11.16 -5.91
CA ARG A 221 -11.24 11.46 -6.68
C ARG A 221 -10.25 12.42 -6.00
N HIS A 222 -10.54 12.88 -4.79
CA HIS A 222 -9.72 13.85 -4.03
C HIS A 222 -9.28 13.28 -2.69
N ILE A 223 -8.31 13.94 -2.07
CA ILE A 223 -8.02 13.78 -0.65
C ILE A 223 -8.98 14.67 0.13
N VAL A 224 -9.91 14.06 0.88
CA VAL A 224 -10.96 14.80 1.60
C VAL A 224 -10.58 15.09 3.05
N ALA A 225 -9.65 14.33 3.62
CA ALA A 225 -9.09 14.60 4.94
C ALA A 225 -7.67 14.06 5.04
N GLN A 226 -6.89 14.67 5.94
CA GLN A 226 -5.54 14.24 6.26
C GLN A 226 -5.20 14.67 7.69
N GLY A 227 -4.29 13.95 8.33
CA GLY A 227 -3.82 14.26 9.68
C GLY A 227 -3.32 13.03 10.41
N SER A 228 -2.96 13.20 11.68
CA SER A 228 -2.72 12.10 12.61
C SER A 228 -4.01 11.30 12.84
N PRO A 229 -3.93 10.04 13.31
CA PRO A 229 -5.11 9.24 13.67
C PRO A 229 -6.05 9.98 14.63
N SER A 230 -5.53 10.74 15.60
CA SER A 230 -6.33 11.51 16.55
C SER A 230 -7.06 12.69 15.89
N GLU A 231 -6.42 13.40 14.98
CA GLU A 231 -7.05 14.49 14.22
C GLU A 231 -8.16 13.96 13.31
N LEU A 232 -7.94 12.84 12.64
CA LEU A 232 -8.97 12.20 11.80
C LEU A 232 -10.15 11.70 12.63
N HIS A 233 -9.90 11.13 13.81
CA HIS A 233 -10.97 10.69 14.71
C HIS A 233 -11.87 11.85 15.18
N ASN A 234 -11.32 13.07 15.31
CA ASN A 234 -12.06 14.26 15.68
C ASN A 234 -12.65 15.04 14.49
N ASN A 235 -12.43 14.57 13.25
CA ASN A 235 -12.93 15.22 12.05
C ASN A 235 -14.46 15.16 11.99
N GLN A 236 -15.10 16.29 11.66
CA GLN A 236 -16.56 16.42 11.59
C GLN A 236 -17.13 16.38 10.17
N ASP A 237 -16.29 16.23 9.13
CA ASP A 237 -16.80 16.07 7.75
C ASP A 237 -17.66 14.81 7.68
N PRO A 238 -18.91 14.89 7.24
CA PRO A 238 -19.82 13.74 7.18
C PRO A 238 -19.29 12.58 6.32
N ARG A 239 -18.50 12.85 5.28
CA ARG A 239 -17.88 11.81 4.43
C ARG A 239 -16.79 11.07 5.19
N VAL A 240 -15.99 11.80 5.95
CA VAL A 240 -14.93 11.25 6.82
C VAL A 240 -15.56 10.39 7.91
N ARG A 241 -16.59 10.92 8.60
CA ARG A 241 -17.31 10.18 9.65
C ARG A 241 -17.98 8.93 9.10
N GLN A 242 -18.69 9.02 7.96
CA GLN A 242 -19.31 7.85 7.34
C GLN A 242 -18.28 6.74 7.09
N PHE A 243 -17.11 7.08 6.57
CA PHE A 243 -16.07 6.11 6.26
C PHE A 243 -15.41 5.54 7.54
N LEU A 244 -15.02 6.40 8.49
CA LEU A 244 -14.32 5.97 9.72
C LEU A 244 -15.23 5.15 10.64
N ASP A 245 -16.51 5.51 10.76
CA ASP A 245 -17.46 4.86 11.65
C ASP A 245 -18.24 3.72 10.97
N GLY A 246 -18.06 3.51 9.66
CA GLY A 246 -18.78 2.49 8.90
C GLY A 246 -20.29 2.73 8.82
N ILE A 247 -20.73 4.00 8.80
CA ILE A 247 -22.14 4.36 8.79
C ILE A 247 -22.73 4.10 7.41
N ALA A 248 -23.84 3.33 7.35
CA ALA A 248 -24.49 2.97 6.07
C ALA A 248 -25.11 4.18 5.37
N ASP A 249 -25.71 5.09 6.14
CA ASP A 249 -26.37 6.30 5.62
C ASP A 249 -25.41 7.49 5.69
N GLY A 250 -25.24 8.22 4.59
CA GLY A 250 -24.36 9.38 4.53
C GLY A 250 -24.12 9.89 3.11
N PRO A 251 -23.17 10.81 2.93
CA PRO A 251 -22.85 11.42 1.63
C PRO A 251 -22.44 10.43 0.54
N VAL A 252 -21.83 9.29 0.91
CA VAL A 252 -21.55 8.20 -0.03
C VAL A 252 -22.81 7.36 -0.17
N PRO A 253 -23.49 7.40 -1.33
CA PRO A 253 -24.79 6.75 -1.48
C PRO A 253 -24.64 5.22 -1.51
N PHE A 254 -25.51 4.52 -0.79
CA PHE A 254 -25.63 3.07 -0.87
C PHE A 254 -26.13 2.61 -2.24
N ARG A 255 -27.06 3.40 -2.84
CA ARG A 255 -27.69 3.05 -4.12
C ARG A 255 -26.89 3.59 -5.29
N TYR A 256 -26.71 2.76 -6.31
CA TYR A 256 -26.20 3.21 -7.60
C TYR A 256 -27.24 4.21 -8.19
N PRO A 257 -26.80 5.35 -8.77
CA PRO A 257 -27.72 6.31 -9.38
C PRO A 257 -28.62 5.63 -10.43
N ALA A 258 -29.90 5.76 -10.25
CA ALA A 258 -30.94 5.24 -11.14
C ALA A 258 -32.04 6.29 -11.32
N GLY A 259 -32.84 6.14 -12.34
CA GLY A 259 -34.07 6.92 -12.53
C GLY A 259 -35.10 6.70 -11.42
N ASP A 260 -36.25 7.35 -11.55
CA ASP A 260 -37.33 7.16 -10.59
C ASP A 260 -37.85 5.72 -10.63
N TYR A 261 -37.72 5.02 -9.48
CA TYR A 261 -38.10 3.61 -9.35
C TYR A 261 -39.58 3.34 -9.71
N GLN A 262 -40.49 4.27 -9.42
CA GLN A 262 -41.90 4.13 -9.79
C GLN A 262 -42.09 4.23 -11.31
N GLN A 263 -41.35 5.11 -11.97
CA GLN A 263 -41.36 5.21 -13.43
C GLN A 263 -40.85 3.97 -14.11
N ASP A 264 -39.71 3.42 -13.60
CA ASP A 264 -39.09 2.18 -14.10
C ASP A 264 -40.06 0.99 -13.95
N LEU A 265 -40.79 0.91 -12.81
CA LEU A 265 -41.78 -0.15 -12.57
C LEU A 265 -43.05 -0.04 -13.44
N LEU A 266 -43.53 1.17 -13.63
CA LEU A 266 -44.82 1.39 -14.32
C LEU A 266 -44.68 1.43 -15.84
N PHE A 267 -43.56 1.89 -16.36
CA PHE A 267 -43.41 2.16 -17.80
C PHE A 267 -42.34 1.29 -18.49
N GLY A 268 -41.62 0.43 -17.76
CA GLY A 268 -40.53 -0.37 -18.32
C GLY A 268 -39.40 0.52 -18.84
N THR A 269 -38.16 0.15 -18.62
CA THR A 269 -37.01 0.84 -19.22
C THR A 269 -37.16 0.78 -20.74
N GLY A 270 -37.61 1.86 -21.34
CA GLY A 270 -37.54 2.04 -22.79
C GLY A 270 -36.07 1.99 -23.22
N SER A 271 -35.69 0.91 -23.89
CA SER A 271 -34.44 0.51 -24.54
C SER A 271 -33.43 1.62 -24.79
#